data_fbd5b736d6607cf7d1cbf57317f2c507
#
_entry.id   fbd5b736d6607cf7d1cbf57317f2c507
#
_cell.length_a   1.000
_cell.length_b   1.000
_cell.length_c   1.000
_cell.angle_alpha   90.00
_cell.angle_beta   90.00
_cell.angle_gamma   90.00
#
_symmetry.space_group_name_H-M   'P 1'
#
loop_
_entity.id
_entity.type
_entity.pdbx_description
1 polymer ?
#
loop_
_entity_poly.entity_id
_entity_poly.type
_entity_poly.pdbx_seq_one_letter_code
_entity_poly.pdbx_strand_id
1 'polypeptide(L)'
;MVESDSDYYSAFSGPAAILPELHSNDITDSLIDANYSVLMPVALGLTVDGSADGTVTELLTTSGTSFSKVTGYAMTTYDYEDGDIDGPFATGVSVRPGDGEMVWFTSSYFLEDAYNASSSGANGDLVMNALADMIGESEAMAIRSKSLNYDYLSISGSTASLLKVLMIGVFPLTYLGVGVAVAWKRRRNQNESN
;
A
#
# COMPACT_ATOMS: atom_id res chain seq x y z
N MET A 1 -9.72 0.88 9.99
CA MET A 1 -8.88 2.09 9.91
C MET A 1 -9.00 2.73 8.54
N VAL A 2 -8.66 3.99 8.45
CA VAL A 2 -8.67 4.80 7.23
C VAL A 2 -7.35 5.56 7.13
N GLU A 3 -6.83 5.71 5.91
CA GLU A 3 -5.63 6.46 5.62
C GLU A 3 -6.00 7.73 4.85
N SER A 4 -5.54 8.89 5.33
CA SER A 4 -5.84 10.18 4.68
C SER A 4 -4.87 10.50 3.57
N ASP A 5 -3.61 10.08 3.70
CA ASP A 5 -2.59 10.32 2.69
C ASP A 5 -2.66 9.28 1.58
N SER A 6 -2.79 9.78 0.34
CA SER A 6 -2.91 8.93 -0.85
C SER A 6 -1.66 8.11 -1.19
N ASP A 7 -0.53 8.36 -0.54
CA ASP A 7 0.69 7.58 -0.69
C ASP A 7 0.65 6.28 0.13
N TYR A 8 -0.21 6.22 1.14
CA TYR A 8 -0.32 5.12 2.08
C TYR A 8 -1.59 4.28 1.94
N TYR A 9 -2.34 4.42 0.84
CA TYR A 9 -3.44 3.51 0.52
C TYR A 9 -3.49 3.16 -0.96
N SER A 10 -4.14 2.05 -1.28
CA SER A 10 -4.31 1.60 -2.67
C SER A 10 -5.26 2.51 -3.45
N ALA A 11 -4.79 3.08 -4.55
CA ALA A 11 -5.59 3.92 -5.43
C ALA A 11 -6.81 3.19 -6.04
N PHE A 12 -6.78 1.86 -6.11
CA PHE A 12 -7.86 1.04 -6.67
C PHE A 12 -8.88 0.62 -5.63
N SER A 13 -8.44 0.41 -4.37
CA SER A 13 -9.29 -0.11 -3.30
C SER A 13 -9.73 0.96 -2.30
N GLY A 14 -9.15 2.16 -2.37
CA GLY A 14 -9.53 3.33 -1.57
C GLY A 14 -8.90 3.38 -0.18
N PRO A 15 -9.27 4.40 0.62
CA PRO A 15 -8.59 4.76 1.89
C PRO A 15 -8.60 3.70 2.99
N ALA A 16 -9.50 2.72 2.92
CA ALA A 16 -9.55 1.60 3.88
C ALA A 16 -8.64 0.42 3.48
N ALA A 17 -7.97 0.49 2.31
CA ALA A 17 -7.01 -0.50 1.86
C ALA A 17 -5.59 0.06 2.02
N ILE A 18 -5.06 -0.07 3.21
CA ILE A 18 -3.84 0.58 3.68
C ILE A 18 -2.60 -0.10 3.09
N LEU A 19 -1.62 0.70 2.72
CA LEU A 19 -0.26 0.30 2.37
C LEU A 19 0.64 0.68 3.56
N PRO A 20 0.82 -0.21 4.54
CA PRO A 20 1.59 0.09 5.74
C PRO A 20 3.08 0.19 5.43
N GLU A 21 3.78 0.94 6.27
CA GLU A 21 5.23 0.93 6.30
C GLU A 21 5.73 -0.38 6.89
N LEU A 22 6.73 -0.99 6.24
CA LEU A 22 7.38 -2.20 6.72
C LEU A 22 8.60 -1.82 7.56
N HIS A 23 8.69 -2.37 8.78
CA HIS A 23 9.87 -2.22 9.63
C HIS A 23 10.83 -3.39 9.45
N SER A 24 12.14 -3.09 9.42
CA SER A 24 13.19 -4.10 9.21
C SER A 24 13.16 -5.18 10.30
N ASN A 25 12.97 -6.44 9.86
CA ASN A 25 12.90 -7.64 10.68
C ASN A 25 13.06 -8.86 9.76
N ASP A 26 13.44 -10.02 10.30
CA ASP A 26 13.61 -11.26 9.51
C ASP A 26 12.38 -11.62 8.68
N ILE A 27 11.18 -11.25 9.14
CA ILE A 27 9.90 -11.47 8.42
C ILE A 27 9.70 -10.52 7.24
N THR A 28 10.20 -9.28 7.36
CA THR A 28 9.87 -8.19 6.41
C THR A 28 11.01 -7.82 5.48
N ASP A 29 12.28 -8.10 5.85
CA ASP A 29 13.48 -7.66 5.12
C ASP A 29 13.46 -8.08 3.64
N SER A 30 13.04 -9.30 3.35
CA SER A 30 12.98 -9.78 1.96
C SER A 30 11.97 -9.00 1.08
N LEU A 31 10.91 -8.48 1.70
CA LEU A 31 9.90 -7.64 1.01
C LEU A 31 10.43 -6.22 0.83
N ILE A 32 11.12 -5.69 1.83
CA ILE A 32 11.77 -4.37 1.79
C ILE A 32 12.83 -4.35 0.69
N ASP A 33 13.73 -5.34 0.66
CA ASP A 33 14.79 -5.48 -0.33
C ASP A 33 14.26 -5.62 -1.76
N ALA A 34 13.12 -6.30 -1.91
CA ALA A 34 12.44 -6.45 -3.19
C ALA A 34 11.57 -5.24 -3.57
N ASN A 35 11.45 -4.23 -2.69
CA ASN A 35 10.58 -3.06 -2.83
C ASN A 35 9.12 -3.44 -3.09
N TYR A 36 8.62 -4.44 -2.37
CA TYR A 36 7.22 -4.84 -2.41
C TYR A 36 6.41 -4.11 -1.36
N SER A 37 5.17 -3.79 -1.69
CA SER A 37 4.19 -3.22 -0.76
C SER A 37 3.18 -4.27 -0.34
N VAL A 38 2.96 -4.36 0.96
CA VAL A 38 1.88 -5.16 1.55
C VAL A 38 0.58 -4.36 1.48
N LEU A 39 -0.54 -5.02 1.26
CA LEU A 39 -1.85 -4.39 1.21
C LEU A 39 -2.74 -4.94 2.33
N MET A 40 -3.15 -4.06 3.24
CA MET A 40 -3.95 -4.39 4.43
C MET A 40 -5.37 -3.79 4.32
N PRO A 41 -6.31 -4.47 3.62
CA PRO A 41 -7.68 -3.97 3.48
C PRO A 41 -8.44 -4.15 4.80
N VAL A 42 -9.19 -3.14 5.19
CA VAL A 42 -10.09 -3.15 6.36
C VAL A 42 -9.39 -3.61 7.65
N ALA A 43 -8.16 -3.14 7.85
CA ALA A 43 -7.36 -3.50 9.02
C ALA A 43 -7.86 -2.83 10.31
N LEU A 44 -7.60 -3.45 11.45
CA LEU A 44 -7.73 -2.86 12.77
C LEU A 44 -6.40 -2.21 13.19
N GLY A 45 -6.46 -1.16 14.01
CA GLY A 45 -5.29 -0.53 14.61
C GLY A 45 -4.94 -1.18 15.95
N LEU A 46 -3.68 -1.55 16.12
CA LEU A 46 -3.13 -1.96 17.40
C LEU A 46 -2.29 -0.82 17.97
N THR A 47 -2.43 -0.61 19.27
CA THR A 47 -1.51 0.23 20.04
C THR A 47 -0.68 -0.67 20.93
N VAL A 48 0.63 -0.58 20.80
CA VAL A 48 1.55 -1.35 21.66
C VAL A 48 1.66 -0.65 22.99
N ASP A 49 1.28 -1.36 24.07
CA ASP A 49 1.47 -0.85 25.43
C ASP A 49 2.94 -1.01 25.84
N GLY A 50 3.63 0.12 26.03
CA GLY A 50 5.03 0.14 26.45
C GLY A 50 5.32 -0.48 27.82
N SER A 51 4.26 -0.83 28.59
CA SER A 51 4.38 -1.59 29.86
C SER A 51 4.31 -3.12 29.66
N ALA A 52 4.06 -3.57 28.44
CA ALA A 52 4.05 -5.00 28.14
C ALA A 52 5.44 -5.61 28.37
N ASP A 53 5.52 -6.56 29.29
CA ASP A 53 6.78 -7.22 29.71
C ASP A 53 7.25 -8.26 28.69
N GLY A 54 6.68 -8.26 27.51
CA GLY A 54 7.03 -9.10 26.37
C GLY A 54 7.75 -8.29 25.29
N THR A 55 8.56 -8.96 24.51
CA THR A 55 9.15 -8.33 23.34
C THR A 55 8.09 -8.26 22.26
N VAL A 56 7.50 -7.10 22.09
CA VAL A 56 6.60 -6.80 20.96
C VAL A 56 7.40 -6.06 19.90
N THR A 57 7.39 -6.59 18.68
CA THR A 57 8.01 -5.97 17.52
C THR A 57 6.91 -5.56 16.53
N GLU A 58 6.84 -4.29 16.21
CA GLU A 58 5.98 -3.79 15.15
C GLU A 58 6.60 -4.14 13.80
N LEU A 59 5.88 -4.91 13.00
CA LEU A 59 6.29 -5.33 11.66
C LEU A 59 5.77 -4.38 10.58
N LEU A 60 4.53 -3.93 10.79
CA LEU A 60 3.78 -3.09 9.87
C LEU A 60 3.09 -1.99 10.65
N THR A 61 3.27 -0.73 10.25
CA THR A 61 2.57 0.42 10.84
C THR A 61 1.91 1.28 9.77
N THR A 62 0.83 1.94 10.16
CA THR A 62 0.20 2.98 9.32
C THR A 62 1.00 4.28 9.39
N SER A 63 0.73 5.19 8.48
CA SER A 63 1.29 6.55 8.55
C SER A 63 0.74 7.35 9.74
N GLY A 64 1.38 8.46 10.04
CA GLY A 64 0.90 9.41 11.05
C GLY A 64 -0.38 10.15 10.67
N THR A 65 -0.86 10.03 9.42
CA THR A 65 -2.10 10.63 8.93
C THR A 65 -3.28 9.66 8.92
N SER A 66 -3.05 8.42 9.38
CA SER A 66 -4.10 7.43 9.55
C SER A 66 -4.96 7.69 10.78
N PHE A 67 -6.17 7.18 10.76
CA PHE A 67 -7.07 7.22 11.92
C PHE A 67 -7.99 6.00 11.98
N SER A 68 -8.44 5.69 13.20
CA SER A 68 -9.39 4.61 13.43
C SER A 68 -10.80 5.17 13.56
N LYS A 69 -11.71 4.74 12.71
CA LYS A 69 -13.13 5.10 12.77
C LYS A 69 -13.79 4.47 14.00
N VAL A 70 -14.33 5.30 14.88
CA VAL A 70 -15.10 4.83 16.07
C VAL A 70 -16.33 4.04 15.64
N THR A 71 -16.96 4.42 14.54
CA THR A 71 -18.12 3.71 13.96
C THR A 71 -17.75 2.35 13.37
N GLY A 72 -16.46 2.05 13.20
CA GLY A 72 -15.98 0.77 12.68
C GLY A 72 -16.60 0.42 11.33
N TYR A 73 -17.16 -0.79 11.22
CA TYR A 73 -17.83 -1.24 9.98
C TYR A 73 -19.11 -0.49 9.62
N ALA A 74 -19.65 0.31 10.53
CA ALA A 74 -20.83 1.15 10.27
C ALA A 74 -20.50 2.53 9.70
N MET A 75 -19.21 2.80 9.36
CA MET A 75 -18.79 4.05 8.76
C MET A 75 -19.51 4.30 7.43
N THR A 76 -19.88 5.56 7.19
CA THR A 76 -20.54 6.03 5.97
C THR A 76 -19.66 6.97 5.16
N THR A 77 -18.55 7.42 5.72
CA THR A 77 -17.56 8.30 5.09
C THR A 77 -16.15 7.90 5.50
N TYR A 78 -15.19 8.20 4.64
CA TYR A 78 -13.76 8.09 4.94
C TYR A 78 -13.17 9.40 5.50
N ASP A 79 -13.99 10.44 5.66
CA ASP A 79 -13.54 11.69 6.29
C ASP A 79 -13.36 11.48 7.80
N TYR A 80 -12.43 12.24 8.39
CA TYR A 80 -12.25 12.27 9.83
C TYR A 80 -13.49 12.86 10.51
N GLU A 81 -13.99 12.18 11.54
CA GLU A 81 -15.16 12.59 12.32
C GLU A 81 -14.76 12.77 13.80
N ASP A 82 -15.57 13.55 14.53
CA ASP A 82 -15.34 13.75 15.96
C ASP A 82 -15.40 12.43 16.74
N GLY A 83 -14.36 12.17 17.49
CA GLY A 83 -14.17 10.93 18.26
C GLY A 83 -13.36 9.86 17.57
N ASP A 84 -13.01 10.01 16.27
CA ASP A 84 -12.05 9.14 15.61
C ASP A 84 -10.68 9.25 16.30
N ILE A 85 -9.91 8.17 16.29
CA ILE A 85 -8.65 8.07 17.02
C ILE A 85 -7.49 8.20 16.06
N ASP A 86 -6.61 9.17 16.31
CA ASP A 86 -5.43 9.41 15.49
C ASP A 86 -4.38 8.29 15.59
N GLY A 87 -3.73 7.96 14.46
CA GLY A 87 -2.60 7.04 14.37
C GLY A 87 -1.26 7.69 14.75
N PRO A 88 -0.14 7.01 14.46
CA PRO A 88 -0.06 5.72 13.74
C PRO A 88 -0.50 4.52 14.57
N PHE A 89 -0.79 3.40 13.89
CA PHE A 89 -1.17 2.14 14.51
C PHE A 89 -0.35 0.99 13.91
N ALA A 90 -0.03 -0.01 14.73
CA ALA A 90 0.48 -1.25 14.19
C ALA A 90 -0.65 -2.06 13.51
N THR A 91 -0.36 -2.64 12.35
CA THR A 91 -1.25 -3.54 11.61
C THR A 91 -0.70 -4.95 11.51
N GLY A 92 0.55 -5.13 11.91
CA GLY A 92 1.22 -6.41 12.04
C GLY A 92 2.27 -6.34 13.13
N VAL A 93 2.24 -7.30 14.05
CA VAL A 93 3.19 -7.40 15.17
C VAL A 93 3.67 -8.82 15.36
N SER A 94 4.93 -8.97 15.78
CA SER A 94 5.46 -10.20 16.37
C SER A 94 5.60 -10.02 17.88
N VAL A 95 5.18 -11.02 18.63
CA VAL A 95 5.21 -11.02 20.08
C VAL A 95 5.89 -12.31 20.55
N ARG A 96 6.95 -12.17 21.34
CA ARG A 96 7.73 -13.29 21.87
C ARG A 96 7.62 -13.39 23.41
N PRO A 97 6.51 -13.97 23.91
CA PRO A 97 6.33 -14.17 25.36
C PRO A 97 7.12 -15.41 25.80
N GLY A 98 8.25 -15.23 26.49
CA GLY A 98 9.14 -16.33 26.90
C GLY A 98 9.71 -17.08 25.71
N ASP A 99 9.48 -18.42 25.68
CA ASP A 99 9.98 -19.29 24.62
C ASP A 99 8.99 -19.44 23.42
N GLY A 100 7.83 -18.79 23.50
CA GLY A 100 6.84 -18.82 22.43
C GLY A 100 6.91 -17.61 21.51
N GLU A 101 6.34 -17.76 20.33
CA GLU A 101 6.17 -16.67 19.38
C GLU A 101 4.75 -16.64 18.81
N MET A 102 4.24 -15.44 18.59
CA MET A 102 2.97 -15.18 17.94
C MET A 102 3.16 -14.03 16.97
N VAL A 103 2.71 -14.21 15.74
CA VAL A 103 2.61 -13.14 14.76
C VAL A 103 1.13 -12.83 14.52
N TRP A 104 0.76 -11.56 14.62
CA TRP A 104 -0.61 -11.10 14.45
C TRP A 104 -0.72 -10.05 13.35
N PHE A 105 -1.50 -10.35 12.32
CA PHE A 105 -1.92 -9.41 11.28
C PHE A 105 -3.39 -9.04 11.47
N THR A 106 -3.71 -7.75 11.38
CA THR A 106 -5.02 -7.22 11.80
C THR A 106 -6.08 -7.17 10.69
N SER A 107 -5.74 -7.54 9.47
CA SER A 107 -6.67 -7.65 8.36
C SER A 107 -7.03 -9.11 8.10
N SER A 108 -8.32 -9.44 8.07
CA SER A 108 -8.78 -10.79 7.71
C SER A 108 -8.87 -11.00 6.19
N TYR A 109 -8.87 -9.92 5.41
CA TYR A 109 -9.07 -9.95 3.96
C TYR A 109 -7.76 -9.96 3.17
N PHE A 110 -6.63 -9.65 3.80
CA PHE A 110 -5.38 -9.40 3.09
C PHE A 110 -4.85 -10.61 2.29
N LEU A 111 -5.23 -11.83 2.65
CA LEU A 111 -4.90 -13.07 1.93
C LEU A 111 -5.93 -13.48 0.87
N GLU A 112 -7.03 -12.76 0.72
CA GLU A 112 -7.94 -13.02 -0.38
C GLU A 112 -7.24 -12.85 -1.73
N ASP A 113 -7.58 -13.69 -2.71
CA ASP A 113 -6.91 -13.74 -4.02
C ASP A 113 -6.78 -12.37 -4.68
N ALA A 114 -7.82 -11.54 -4.59
CA ALA A 114 -7.83 -10.21 -5.19
C ALA A 114 -6.79 -9.27 -4.55
N TYR A 115 -6.69 -9.26 -3.22
CA TYR A 115 -5.76 -8.39 -2.51
C TYR A 115 -4.33 -8.93 -2.55
N ASN A 116 -4.15 -10.25 -2.46
CA ASN A 116 -2.84 -10.86 -2.63
C ASN A 116 -2.30 -10.65 -4.06
N ALA A 117 -3.15 -10.77 -5.07
CA ALA A 117 -2.78 -10.44 -6.45
C ALA A 117 -2.44 -8.94 -6.62
N SER A 118 -3.20 -8.05 -5.98
CA SER A 118 -2.96 -6.59 -6.02
C SER A 118 -1.64 -6.19 -5.36
N SER A 119 -1.17 -6.94 -4.35
CA SER A 119 0.16 -6.79 -3.73
C SER A 119 1.27 -7.54 -4.48
N SER A 120 0.99 -8.11 -5.65
CA SER A 120 1.92 -8.96 -6.43
C SER A 120 2.41 -10.18 -5.64
N GLY A 121 1.58 -10.69 -4.73
CA GLY A 121 1.89 -11.84 -3.87
C GLY A 121 2.55 -11.49 -2.54
N ALA A 122 2.92 -10.23 -2.31
CA ALA A 122 3.62 -9.79 -1.11
C ALA A 122 2.87 -10.14 0.20
N ASN A 123 1.53 -10.13 0.19
CA ASN A 123 0.75 -10.52 1.34
C ASN A 123 0.95 -12.00 1.71
N GLY A 124 0.98 -12.86 0.69
CA GLY A 124 1.28 -14.29 0.87
C GLY A 124 2.72 -14.51 1.33
N ASP A 125 3.69 -13.83 0.70
CA ASP A 125 5.11 -13.91 1.07
C ASP A 125 5.33 -13.48 2.53
N LEU A 126 4.65 -12.41 2.99
CA LEU A 126 4.72 -11.95 4.39
C LEU A 126 4.31 -13.06 5.38
N VAL A 127 3.19 -13.74 5.12
CA VAL A 127 2.73 -14.85 5.99
C VAL A 127 3.68 -16.02 5.95
N MET A 128 4.21 -16.35 4.78
CA MET A 128 5.18 -17.44 4.64
C MET A 128 6.49 -17.13 5.36
N ASN A 129 6.97 -15.88 5.29
CA ASN A 129 8.14 -15.45 6.06
C ASN A 129 7.89 -15.55 7.58
N ALA A 130 6.71 -15.09 8.04
CA ALA A 130 6.34 -15.20 9.45
C ALA A 130 6.30 -16.67 9.92
N LEU A 131 5.77 -17.57 9.11
CA LEU A 131 5.78 -19.01 9.43
C LEU A 131 7.20 -19.57 9.46
N ALA A 132 8.08 -19.16 8.53
CA ALA A 132 9.48 -19.58 8.51
C ALA A 132 10.25 -19.12 9.76
N ASP A 133 10.05 -17.88 10.15
CA ASP A 133 10.67 -17.32 11.37
C ASP A 133 10.20 -18.08 12.63
N MET A 134 8.89 -18.34 12.76
CA MET A 134 8.31 -19.09 13.88
C MET A 134 8.82 -20.53 14.00
N ILE A 135 9.20 -21.19 12.90
CA ILE A 135 9.77 -22.56 12.92
C ILE A 135 11.29 -22.57 12.95
N GLY A 136 11.93 -21.40 12.92
CA GLY A 136 13.38 -21.27 12.95
C GLY A 136 14.09 -21.66 11.64
N GLU A 137 13.37 -21.64 10.50
CA GLU A 137 13.91 -21.97 9.18
C GLU A 137 14.07 -20.71 8.32
N SER A 138 15.14 -19.96 8.52
CA SER A 138 15.42 -18.73 7.75
C SER A 138 15.73 -18.97 6.26
N GLU A 139 16.10 -20.18 5.86
CA GLU A 139 16.53 -20.49 4.49
C GLU A 139 15.47 -21.17 3.61
N ALA A 140 14.37 -21.68 4.19
CA ALA A 140 13.45 -22.56 3.46
C ALA A 140 12.50 -21.84 2.48
N MET A 141 12.37 -20.52 2.58
CA MET A 141 11.31 -19.77 1.90
C MET A 141 11.73 -19.01 0.64
N ALA A 142 12.96 -19.25 0.15
CA ALA A 142 13.41 -18.69 -1.12
C ALA A 142 12.71 -19.29 -2.38
N ILE A 143 11.84 -20.27 -2.22
CA ILE A 143 11.06 -20.83 -3.32
C ILE A 143 9.76 -20.03 -3.44
N ARG A 144 9.88 -18.84 -4.01
CA ARG A 144 8.69 -18.10 -4.45
C ARG A 144 7.93 -18.95 -5.46
N SER A 145 6.70 -19.30 -5.12
CA SER A 145 5.79 -19.83 -6.13
C SER A 145 5.64 -18.76 -7.19
N LYS A 146 6.21 -18.97 -8.38
CA LYS A 146 5.99 -18.09 -9.52
C LYS A 146 4.50 -18.10 -9.80
N SER A 147 3.80 -17.07 -9.34
CA SER A 147 2.40 -16.87 -9.69
C SER A 147 2.30 -16.83 -11.22
N LEU A 148 1.53 -17.74 -11.78
CA LEU A 148 1.18 -17.71 -13.21
C LEU A 148 0.03 -16.72 -13.47
N ASN A 149 -0.45 -16.04 -12.44
CA ASN A 149 -1.43 -14.98 -12.53
C ASN A 149 -0.76 -13.65 -12.92
N TYR A 150 -1.55 -12.77 -13.53
CA TYR A 150 -1.11 -11.45 -13.98
C TYR A 150 -0.53 -10.66 -12.79
N ASP A 151 0.66 -10.10 -13.00
CA ASP A 151 1.24 -9.14 -12.06
C ASP A 151 0.38 -7.86 -12.07
N TYR A 152 -0.32 -7.61 -10.99
CA TYR A 152 -1.03 -6.35 -10.80
C TYR A 152 -0.05 -5.32 -10.22
N LEU A 153 0.10 -4.21 -10.92
CA LEU A 153 0.89 -3.08 -10.42
C LEU A 153 0.09 -2.34 -9.34
N SER A 154 0.47 -2.50 -8.09
CA SER A 154 -0.01 -1.65 -6.99
C SER A 154 0.65 -0.28 -7.07
N ILE A 155 -0.15 0.77 -7.30
CA ILE A 155 0.33 2.15 -7.32
C ILE A 155 -0.39 2.97 -6.26
N SER A 156 0.34 3.90 -5.63
CA SER A 156 -0.24 4.85 -4.68
C SER A 156 -1.22 5.81 -5.36
N GLY A 157 -2.14 6.39 -4.60
CA GLY A 157 -3.13 7.33 -5.10
C GLY A 157 -2.50 8.57 -5.75
N SER A 158 -1.39 9.08 -5.21
CA SER A 158 -0.64 10.22 -5.78
C SER A 158 -0.03 9.86 -7.14
N THR A 159 0.60 8.70 -7.27
CA THR A 159 1.16 8.22 -8.54
C THR A 159 0.07 8.04 -9.60
N ALA A 160 -1.09 7.46 -9.21
CA ALA A 160 -2.23 7.32 -10.11
C ALA A 160 -2.77 8.67 -10.58
N SER A 161 -2.88 9.65 -9.69
CA SER A 161 -3.32 11.01 -10.01
C SER A 161 -2.34 11.72 -10.94
N LEU A 162 -1.05 11.62 -10.71
CA LEU A 162 -0.01 12.18 -11.56
C LEU A 162 -0.06 11.58 -12.97
N LEU A 163 -0.19 10.27 -13.09
CA LEU A 163 -0.33 9.58 -14.38
C LEU A 163 -1.60 10.02 -15.11
N LYS A 164 -2.73 10.18 -14.42
CA LYS A 164 -3.98 10.70 -15.03
C LYS A 164 -3.78 12.09 -15.59
N VAL A 165 -3.17 13.01 -14.86
CA VAL A 165 -2.90 14.38 -15.31
C VAL A 165 -1.99 14.38 -16.54
N LEU A 166 -0.92 13.59 -16.53
CA LEU A 166 0.01 13.47 -17.67
C LEU A 166 -0.70 12.92 -18.92
N MET A 167 -1.40 11.81 -18.79
CA MET A 167 -1.98 11.10 -19.94
C MET A 167 -3.21 11.79 -20.51
N ILE A 168 -4.08 12.34 -19.66
CA ILE A 168 -5.35 12.94 -20.10
C ILE A 168 -5.18 14.45 -20.35
N GLY A 169 -4.29 15.14 -19.63
CA GLY A 169 -4.08 16.58 -19.72
C GLY A 169 -2.90 16.95 -20.60
N VAL A 170 -1.68 16.64 -20.14
CA VAL A 170 -0.46 17.19 -20.73
C VAL A 170 -0.25 16.69 -22.18
N PHE A 171 -0.34 15.40 -22.44
CA PHE A 171 -0.11 14.87 -23.78
C PHE A 171 -1.10 15.39 -24.82
N PRO A 172 -2.43 15.35 -24.63
CA PRO A 172 -3.35 15.90 -25.62
C PRO A 172 -3.15 17.38 -25.87
N LEU A 173 -2.87 18.19 -24.83
CA LEU A 173 -2.62 19.62 -24.97
C LEU A 173 -1.33 19.90 -25.76
N THR A 174 -0.27 19.15 -25.55
CA THR A 174 0.98 19.32 -26.31
C THR A 174 0.78 18.99 -27.79
N TYR A 175 0.07 17.89 -28.12
CA TYR A 175 -0.25 17.55 -29.51
C TYR A 175 -1.11 18.61 -30.18
N LEU A 176 -2.10 19.15 -29.46
CA LEU A 176 -2.99 20.20 -29.95
C LEU A 176 -2.18 21.49 -30.21
N GLY A 177 -1.27 21.88 -29.28
CA GLY A 177 -0.38 23.02 -29.44
C GLY A 177 0.53 22.91 -30.66
N VAL A 178 1.14 21.72 -30.86
CA VAL A 178 1.98 21.46 -32.05
C VAL A 178 1.14 21.54 -33.32
N GLY A 179 -0.07 20.95 -33.32
CA GLY A 179 -0.98 21.02 -34.46
C GLY A 179 -1.34 22.44 -34.87
N VAL A 180 -1.68 23.29 -33.89
CA VAL A 180 -2.00 24.72 -34.10
C VAL A 180 -0.77 25.46 -34.64
N ALA A 181 0.42 25.25 -34.07
CA ALA A 181 1.65 25.87 -34.52
C ALA A 181 2.00 25.52 -35.97
N VAL A 182 1.85 24.23 -36.33
CA VAL A 182 2.06 23.79 -37.73
C VAL A 182 1.02 24.40 -38.71
N ALA A 183 -0.24 24.45 -38.28
CA ALA A 183 -1.31 25.09 -39.10
C ALA A 183 -1.05 26.57 -39.30
N TRP A 184 -0.62 27.29 -38.29
CA TRP A 184 -0.28 28.71 -38.39
C TRP A 184 0.94 28.94 -39.28
N LYS A 185 1.99 28.13 -39.14
CA LYS A 185 3.18 28.24 -40.03
C LYS A 185 2.83 27.97 -41.50
N ARG A 186 1.97 26.99 -41.79
CA ARG A 186 1.49 26.75 -43.15
C ARG A 186 0.72 27.91 -43.75
N ARG A 187 -0.20 28.52 -42.95
CA ARG A 187 -0.98 29.67 -43.41
C ARG A 187 -0.10 30.89 -43.70
N ARG A 188 0.93 31.12 -42.85
CA ARG A 188 1.87 32.24 -43.07
C ARG A 188 2.68 32.08 -44.34
N ASN A 189 3.21 30.90 -44.60
CA ASN A 189 3.98 30.63 -45.81
C ASN A 189 3.13 30.75 -47.10
N GLN A 190 1.84 30.46 -47.06
CA GLN A 190 0.95 30.64 -48.21
C GLN A 190 0.67 32.12 -48.51
N ASN A 191 0.64 32.97 -47.52
CA ASN A 191 0.43 34.42 -47.68
C ASN A 191 1.68 35.15 -48.18
N GLU A 192 2.87 34.60 -48.04
CA GLU A 192 4.15 35.17 -48.55
C GLU A 192 4.47 34.75 -49.99
N SER A 193 3.71 33.81 -50.55
CA SER A 193 3.92 33.31 -51.93
C SER A 193 2.89 33.83 -52.96
N ASN A 194 1.97 34.74 -52.54
CA ASN A 194 1.05 35.49 -53.38
C ASN A 194 1.39 37.00 -53.35
#